data_370122bf5813256c34a728129424b2e5
#
_entry.id   370122bf5813256c34a728129424b2e5
#
_cell.length_a   1.000
_cell.length_b   1.000
_cell.length_c   1.000
_cell.angle_alpha   90.00
_cell.angle_beta   90.00
_cell.angle_gamma   90.00
#
_symmetry.space_group_name_H-M   'P 1'
#
loop_
_entity.id
_entity.type
_entity.pdbx_description
1 polymer ?
#
loop_
_entity_poly.entity_id
_entity_poly.type
_entity_poly.pdbx_seq_one_letter_code
_entity_poly.pdbx_strand_id
1 'polypeptide(L)'
;MPLTATSVELIFDLRLTQAIQSVWNGFTLANIQYRHHLVQALPHLSLAIRDLSADDPKLPFLALAKKLTQFPVRFDATGMFLSARGLNYPDDTVVLFLSPKPSEALLEAHRVASEELRGWSEGRWSHYRPERWVPHCTLAEHLVKGDISAALNVVLDRLSAPVTGSVCGIRLINFGAGELAELISQPLAVAPAS
;
A
#
# COMPACT_ATOMS: atom_id res chain seq x y z
N MET A 1 9.69 7.25 -18.41
CA MET A 1 8.78 6.27 -19.02
C MET A 1 7.37 6.62 -18.60
N PRO A 2 6.33 6.36 -19.39
CA PRO A 2 4.97 6.76 -19.03
C PRO A 2 4.44 5.99 -17.82
N LEU A 3 3.46 6.59 -17.12
CA LEU A 3 2.64 5.90 -16.10
C LEU A 3 1.98 4.67 -16.73
N THR A 4 1.93 3.56 -16.00
CA THR A 4 1.52 2.26 -16.56
C THR A 4 0.36 1.60 -15.82
N ALA A 5 0.02 2.07 -14.64
CA ALA A 5 -1.02 1.48 -13.81
C ALA A 5 -1.77 2.54 -12.98
N THR A 6 -2.97 2.17 -12.56
CA THR A 6 -3.82 2.94 -11.64
C THR A 6 -4.04 2.10 -10.38
N SER A 7 -3.87 2.72 -9.20
CA SER A 7 -4.08 2.10 -7.89
C SER A 7 -5.11 2.86 -7.07
N VAL A 8 -5.90 2.14 -6.30
CA VAL A 8 -6.74 2.66 -5.22
C VAL A 8 -6.11 2.27 -3.89
N GLU A 9 -5.82 3.26 -3.06
CA GLU A 9 -5.03 3.13 -1.86
C GLU A 9 -5.75 3.71 -0.64
N LEU A 10 -5.77 2.95 0.46
CA LEU A 10 -6.12 3.46 1.78
C LEU A 10 -4.92 4.20 2.36
N ILE A 11 -5.15 5.38 2.92
CA ILE A 11 -4.13 6.20 3.57
C ILE A 11 -4.41 6.34 5.06
N PHE A 12 -3.35 6.56 5.82
CA PHE A 12 -3.37 6.55 7.27
C PHE A 12 -3.43 7.96 7.87
N ASP A 13 -3.78 8.02 9.14
CA ASP A 13 -3.65 9.23 9.93
C ASP A 13 -2.18 9.71 9.97
N LEU A 14 -2.00 10.98 10.36
CA LEU A 14 -0.69 11.63 10.36
C LEU A 14 0.32 10.90 11.25
N ARG A 15 -0.11 10.41 12.43
CA ARG A 15 0.77 9.73 13.39
C ARG A 15 1.34 8.44 12.81
N LEU A 16 0.50 7.58 12.24
CA LEU A 16 0.92 6.33 11.63
C LEU A 16 1.76 6.58 10.38
N THR A 17 1.36 7.56 9.56
CA THR A 17 2.13 8.00 8.39
C THR A 17 3.55 8.41 8.77
N GLN A 18 3.72 9.25 9.78
CA GLN A 18 5.05 9.70 10.25
C GLN A 18 5.87 8.56 10.83
N ALA A 19 5.25 7.63 11.58
CA ALA A 19 5.94 6.47 12.11
C ALA A 19 6.52 5.61 10.98
N ILE A 20 5.75 5.31 9.93
CA ILE A 20 6.23 4.53 8.79
C ILE A 20 7.29 5.30 7.99
N GLN A 21 7.10 6.59 7.77
CA GLN A 21 8.11 7.43 7.10
C GLN A 21 9.44 7.49 7.85
N SER A 22 9.42 7.34 9.19
CA SER A 22 10.65 7.27 9.98
C SER A 22 11.51 6.05 9.62
N VAL A 23 10.88 4.94 9.19
CA VAL A 23 11.60 3.74 8.69
C VAL A 23 12.28 4.08 7.37
N TRP A 24 11.58 4.74 6.44
CA TRP A 24 12.15 5.15 5.15
C TRP A 24 13.37 6.07 5.34
N ASN A 25 13.26 7.03 6.27
CA ASN A 25 14.39 7.87 6.64
C ASN A 25 15.55 7.04 7.23
N GLY A 26 15.22 6.03 8.05
CA GLY A 26 16.20 5.10 8.59
C GLY A 26 16.92 4.29 7.51
N PHE A 27 16.22 3.80 6.50
CA PHE A 27 16.83 3.10 5.37
C PHE A 27 17.80 4.00 4.60
N THR A 28 17.42 5.26 4.36
CA THR A 28 18.30 6.23 3.70
C THR A 28 19.56 6.49 4.52
N LEU A 29 19.43 6.69 5.83
CA LEU A 29 20.57 6.92 6.74
C LEU A 29 21.50 5.70 6.84
N ALA A 30 20.95 4.49 6.76
CA ALA A 30 21.70 3.24 6.78
C ALA A 30 22.26 2.86 5.39
N ASN A 31 22.05 3.69 4.38
CA ASN A 31 22.48 3.45 2.99
C ASN A 31 22.00 2.09 2.45
N ILE A 32 20.79 1.67 2.84
CA ILE A 32 20.17 0.42 2.38
C ILE A 32 19.76 0.58 0.92
N GLN A 33 20.14 -0.40 0.09
CA GLN A 33 19.81 -0.41 -1.33
C GLN A 33 18.38 -0.96 -1.54
N TYR A 34 17.44 -0.07 -1.83
CA TYR A 34 16.06 -0.40 -2.14
C TYR A 34 15.47 0.61 -3.12
N ARG A 35 14.44 0.20 -3.83
CA ARG A 35 13.63 1.15 -4.57
C ARG A 35 12.55 1.69 -3.63
N HIS A 36 12.62 2.97 -3.34
CA HIS A 36 11.50 3.68 -2.77
C HIS A 36 10.58 4.11 -3.90
N HIS A 37 9.32 3.74 -3.83
CA HIS A 37 8.36 4.32 -4.73
C HIS A 37 8.22 5.80 -4.43
N LEU A 38 8.73 6.62 -5.39
CA LEU A 38 8.13 7.89 -5.72
C LEU A 38 8.27 8.97 -4.64
N VAL A 39 8.85 10.06 -5.02
CA VAL A 39 9.08 11.28 -4.22
C VAL A 39 7.83 11.78 -3.46
N GLN A 40 6.63 11.31 -3.81
CA GLN A 40 5.35 11.67 -3.19
C GLN A 40 4.56 10.48 -2.64
N ALA A 41 5.20 9.33 -2.48
CA ALA A 41 4.52 8.16 -1.91
C ALA A 41 4.14 8.41 -0.45
N LEU A 42 2.88 8.15 -0.11
CA LEU A 42 2.43 8.04 1.27
C LEU A 42 2.42 6.56 1.66
N PRO A 43 2.66 6.23 2.94
CA PRO A 43 2.34 4.91 3.45
C PRO A 43 0.87 4.57 3.19
N HIS A 44 0.61 3.38 2.64
CA HIS A 44 -0.73 3.01 2.20
C HIS A 44 -0.96 1.50 2.20
N LEU A 45 -2.22 1.11 2.05
CA LEU A 45 -2.64 -0.25 1.69
C LEU A 45 -3.36 -0.19 0.35
N SER A 46 -2.85 -0.88 -0.66
CA SER A 46 -3.53 -0.96 -1.96
C SER A 46 -4.71 -1.92 -1.88
N LEU A 47 -5.89 -1.45 -2.30
CA LEU A 47 -7.11 -2.25 -2.39
C LEU A 47 -7.27 -2.92 -3.76
N ALA A 48 -6.94 -2.20 -4.82
CA ALA A 48 -7.03 -2.69 -6.19
C ALA A 48 -6.05 -1.96 -7.10
N ILE A 49 -5.54 -2.66 -8.09
CA ILE A 49 -4.67 -2.09 -9.13
C ILE A 49 -5.15 -2.60 -10.48
N ARG A 50 -5.05 -1.75 -11.51
CA ARG A 50 -5.26 -2.13 -12.91
C ARG A 50 -4.18 -1.50 -13.80
N ASP A 51 -4.01 -2.04 -14.99
CA ASP A 51 -3.25 -1.36 -16.03
C ASP A 51 -3.94 -0.05 -16.41
N LEU A 52 -3.16 0.93 -16.84
CA LEU A 52 -3.70 2.21 -17.29
C LEU A 52 -4.68 1.98 -18.45
N SER A 53 -5.86 2.56 -18.35
CA SER A 53 -6.95 2.44 -19.32
C SER A 53 -7.40 3.82 -19.78
N ALA A 54 -8.06 3.87 -20.93
CA ALA A 54 -8.71 5.09 -21.43
C ALA A 54 -9.97 5.47 -20.63
N ASP A 55 -10.54 4.52 -19.88
CA ASP A 55 -11.74 4.76 -19.06
C ASP A 55 -11.39 5.64 -17.85
N ASP A 56 -12.26 6.60 -17.55
CA ASP A 56 -12.08 7.45 -16.37
C ASP A 56 -12.30 6.65 -15.08
N PRO A 57 -11.25 6.47 -14.26
CA PRO A 57 -11.35 5.69 -13.02
C PRO A 57 -12.03 6.43 -11.86
N LYS A 58 -12.37 7.72 -12.01
CA LYS A 58 -12.85 8.55 -10.92
C LYS A 58 -14.25 8.20 -10.44
N LEU A 59 -15.15 7.84 -11.37
CA LEU A 59 -16.54 7.52 -10.99
C LEU A 59 -16.64 6.30 -10.08
N PRO A 60 -16.07 5.13 -10.42
CA PRO A 60 -16.09 3.98 -9.52
C PRO A 60 -15.32 4.25 -8.23
N PHE A 61 -14.23 5.02 -8.26
CA PHE A 61 -13.50 5.44 -7.07
C PHE A 61 -14.38 6.27 -6.13
N LEU A 62 -15.11 7.26 -6.64
CA LEU A 62 -15.99 8.10 -5.82
C LEU A 62 -17.18 7.32 -5.24
N ALA A 63 -17.69 6.31 -5.97
CA ALA A 63 -18.71 5.39 -5.45
C ALA A 63 -18.16 4.57 -4.29
N LEU A 64 -16.95 4.04 -4.42
CA LEU A 64 -16.25 3.31 -3.35
C LEU A 64 -16.01 4.21 -2.13
N ALA A 65 -15.46 5.42 -2.33
CA ALA A 65 -15.13 6.33 -1.24
C ALA A 65 -16.34 6.67 -0.34
N LYS A 66 -17.55 6.74 -0.92
CA LYS A 66 -18.80 6.98 -0.18
C LYS A 66 -19.25 5.81 0.69
N LYS A 67 -18.78 4.60 0.40
CA LYS A 67 -19.16 3.36 1.11
C LYS A 67 -18.22 3.01 2.24
N LEU A 68 -17.03 3.62 2.27
CA LEU A 68 -16.04 3.37 3.30
C LEU A 68 -16.11 4.41 4.41
N THR A 69 -15.82 3.97 5.63
CA THR A 69 -15.66 4.84 6.81
C THR A 69 -14.27 4.66 7.38
N GLN A 70 -13.83 5.57 8.24
CA GLN A 70 -12.58 5.44 8.98
C GLN A 70 -12.63 4.19 9.88
N PHE A 71 -11.50 3.51 10.01
CA PHE A 71 -11.37 2.35 10.89
C PHE A 71 -9.94 2.24 11.45
N PRO A 72 -9.79 1.64 12.65
CA PRO A 72 -8.47 1.43 13.23
C PRO A 72 -7.69 0.38 12.44
N VAL A 73 -6.38 0.58 12.35
CA VAL A 73 -5.44 -0.37 11.78
C VAL A 73 -4.28 -0.61 12.75
N ARG A 74 -3.79 -1.85 12.80
CA ARG A 74 -2.70 -2.25 13.66
C ARG A 74 -1.73 -3.14 12.90
N PHE A 75 -0.46 -2.83 12.99
CA PHE A 75 0.62 -3.61 12.41
C PHE A 75 1.41 -4.32 13.53
N ASP A 76 1.39 -5.65 13.51
CA ASP A 76 2.05 -6.49 14.50
C ASP A 76 3.25 -7.24 13.92
N ALA A 77 3.39 -7.26 12.61
CA ALA A 77 4.39 -8.07 11.94
C ALA A 77 4.96 -7.38 10.69
N THR A 78 6.13 -7.81 10.31
CA THR A 78 6.72 -7.58 8.99
C THR A 78 6.63 -8.85 8.16
N GLY A 79 6.56 -8.70 6.85
CA GLY A 79 6.58 -9.80 5.91
C GLY A 79 7.43 -9.48 4.70
N MET A 80 7.71 -10.50 3.91
CA MET A 80 8.43 -10.36 2.64
C MET A 80 7.77 -11.16 1.54
N PHE A 81 7.59 -10.54 0.38
CA PHE A 81 7.33 -11.29 -0.84
C PHE A 81 8.67 -11.72 -1.44
N LEU A 82 8.87 -13.03 -1.52
CA LEU A 82 10.15 -13.65 -1.89
C LEU A 82 10.46 -13.56 -3.39
N SER A 83 9.46 -13.37 -4.20
CA SER A 83 9.61 -13.02 -5.62
C SER A 83 8.32 -12.41 -6.12
N ALA A 84 8.42 -11.30 -6.80
CA ALA A 84 7.32 -10.75 -7.59
C ALA A 84 7.40 -11.28 -9.03
N ARG A 85 7.45 -12.63 -9.19
CA ARG A 85 7.45 -13.27 -10.50
C ARG A 85 6.27 -12.76 -11.32
N GLY A 86 6.56 -12.18 -12.47
CA GLY A 86 5.57 -11.55 -13.34
C GLY A 86 5.49 -10.02 -13.24
N LEU A 87 6.19 -9.37 -12.28
CA LEU A 87 6.25 -7.92 -12.15
C LEU A 87 7.62 -7.32 -12.56
N ASN A 88 8.49 -8.09 -13.21
CA ASN A 88 9.85 -7.67 -13.64
C ASN A 88 10.76 -7.20 -12.48
N TYR A 89 10.65 -7.85 -11.33
CA TYR A 89 11.58 -7.61 -10.22
C TYR A 89 12.90 -8.36 -10.46
N PRO A 90 14.06 -7.77 -10.12
CA PRO A 90 15.34 -8.48 -10.16
C PRO A 90 15.32 -9.71 -9.25
N ASP A 91 15.94 -10.81 -9.68
CA ASP A 91 15.91 -12.12 -9.00
C ASP A 91 16.52 -12.14 -7.59
N ASP A 92 17.39 -11.18 -7.30
CA ASP A 92 18.09 -11.04 -6.02
C ASP A 92 17.44 -10.05 -5.06
N THR A 93 16.21 -9.61 -5.37
CA THR A 93 15.48 -8.64 -4.55
C THR A 93 14.21 -9.22 -3.93
N VAL A 94 13.71 -8.53 -2.90
CA VAL A 94 12.45 -8.84 -2.21
C VAL A 94 11.65 -7.56 -2.00
N VAL A 95 10.37 -7.71 -1.68
CA VAL A 95 9.53 -6.62 -1.16
C VAL A 95 9.38 -6.81 0.34
N LEU A 96 9.84 -5.85 1.14
CA LEU A 96 9.65 -5.81 2.59
C LEU A 96 8.42 -4.96 2.90
N PHE A 97 7.55 -5.42 3.80
CA PHE A 97 6.31 -4.73 4.13
C PHE A 97 5.90 -4.91 5.59
N LEU A 98 5.08 -3.98 6.10
CA LEU A 98 4.31 -4.17 7.34
C LEU A 98 3.03 -4.94 7.02
N SER A 99 2.75 -5.98 7.81
CA SER A 99 1.52 -6.76 7.71
C SER A 99 0.51 -6.24 8.73
N PRO A 100 -0.63 -5.69 8.30
CA PRO A 100 -1.68 -5.30 9.22
C PRO A 100 -2.34 -6.54 9.82
N LYS A 101 -2.71 -6.46 11.10
CA LYS A 101 -3.58 -7.47 11.70
C LYS A 101 -4.91 -7.48 10.95
N PRO A 102 -5.35 -8.61 10.40
CA PRO A 102 -6.64 -8.68 9.76
C PRO A 102 -7.76 -8.25 10.72
N SER A 103 -8.60 -7.33 10.28
CA SER A 103 -9.81 -6.90 10.99
C SER A 103 -11.00 -7.00 10.05
N GLU A 104 -12.18 -7.15 10.61
CA GLU A 104 -13.42 -7.19 9.82
C GLU A 104 -13.56 -5.94 8.95
N ALA A 105 -13.27 -4.75 9.49
CA ALA A 105 -13.34 -3.50 8.76
C ALA A 105 -12.34 -3.45 7.57
N LEU A 106 -11.11 -3.96 7.74
CA LEU A 106 -10.13 -4.01 6.67
C LEU A 106 -10.55 -4.98 5.55
N LEU A 107 -11.04 -6.16 5.93
CA LEU A 107 -11.52 -7.17 4.97
C LEU A 107 -12.77 -6.68 4.24
N GLU A 108 -13.69 -6.02 4.95
CA GLU A 108 -14.89 -5.42 4.35
C GLU A 108 -14.53 -4.29 3.38
N ALA A 109 -13.58 -3.43 3.72
CA ALA A 109 -13.11 -2.39 2.81
C ALA A 109 -12.58 -2.97 1.49
N HIS A 110 -11.82 -4.08 1.57
CA HIS A 110 -11.34 -4.76 0.37
C HIS A 110 -12.46 -5.46 -0.41
N ARG A 111 -13.43 -6.08 0.28
CA ARG A 111 -14.60 -6.69 -0.36
C ARG A 111 -15.42 -5.66 -1.14
N VAL A 112 -15.73 -4.53 -0.50
CA VAL A 112 -16.47 -3.42 -1.13
C VAL A 112 -15.69 -2.85 -2.32
N ALA A 113 -14.35 -2.70 -2.19
CA ALA A 113 -13.52 -2.26 -3.30
C ALA A 113 -13.58 -3.23 -4.49
N SER A 114 -13.53 -4.53 -4.24
CA SER A 114 -13.61 -5.56 -5.30
C SER A 114 -14.97 -5.55 -6.03
N GLU A 115 -16.04 -5.18 -5.33
CA GLU A 115 -17.37 -5.06 -5.93
C GLU A 115 -17.53 -3.78 -6.76
N GLU A 116 -17.06 -2.64 -6.25
CA GLU A 116 -17.16 -1.35 -6.94
C GLU A 116 -16.20 -1.24 -8.13
N LEU A 117 -15.05 -1.87 -8.01
CA LEU A 117 -13.97 -1.84 -9.01
C LEU A 117 -13.93 -3.14 -9.83
N ARG A 118 -15.09 -3.62 -10.28
CA ARG A 118 -15.18 -4.82 -11.12
C ARG A 118 -14.31 -4.69 -12.37
N GLY A 119 -13.57 -5.76 -12.68
CA GLY A 119 -12.62 -5.77 -13.80
C GLY A 119 -11.25 -5.19 -13.45
N TRP A 120 -11.08 -4.63 -12.25
CA TRP A 120 -9.74 -4.32 -11.74
C TRP A 120 -9.06 -5.59 -11.21
N SER A 121 -7.75 -5.49 -10.93
CA SER A 121 -6.98 -6.61 -10.40
C SER A 121 -7.00 -7.85 -11.31
N GLU A 122 -6.95 -7.61 -12.60
CA GLU A 122 -6.83 -8.64 -13.63
C GLU A 122 -5.36 -8.85 -14.06
N GLY A 123 -5.09 -9.92 -14.79
CA GLY A 123 -3.78 -10.21 -15.36
C GLY A 123 -2.68 -10.22 -14.29
N ARG A 124 -1.65 -9.40 -14.47
CA ARG A 124 -0.49 -9.29 -13.54
C ARG A 124 -0.88 -8.78 -12.15
N TRP A 125 -2.05 -8.14 -11.99
CA TRP A 125 -2.54 -7.61 -10.73
C TRP A 125 -3.50 -8.57 -9.99
N SER A 126 -3.64 -9.80 -10.46
CA SER A 126 -4.58 -10.79 -9.90
C SER A 126 -4.35 -11.16 -8.43
N HIS A 127 -3.20 -10.81 -7.87
CA HIS A 127 -2.91 -10.97 -6.45
C HIS A 127 -3.66 -9.98 -5.54
N TYR A 128 -4.34 -8.95 -6.12
CA TYR A 128 -5.27 -8.08 -5.40
C TYR A 128 -6.72 -8.60 -5.38
N ARG A 129 -7.01 -9.74 -5.97
CA ARG A 129 -8.32 -10.38 -5.87
C ARG A 129 -8.59 -10.88 -4.44
N PRO A 130 -9.87 -10.91 -3.99
CA PRO A 130 -10.22 -11.28 -2.61
C PRO A 130 -9.58 -12.58 -2.12
N GLU A 131 -9.53 -13.60 -2.97
CA GLU A 131 -8.98 -14.91 -2.62
C GLU A 131 -7.45 -14.98 -2.57
N ARG A 132 -6.76 -13.92 -3.00
CA ARG A 132 -5.30 -13.84 -3.10
C ARG A 132 -4.70 -12.65 -2.39
N TRP A 133 -5.54 -11.71 -1.98
CA TRP A 133 -5.07 -10.47 -1.39
C TRP A 133 -4.34 -10.70 -0.06
N VAL A 134 -3.12 -10.23 -0.01
CA VAL A 134 -2.34 -10.14 1.22
C VAL A 134 -2.24 -8.66 1.56
N PRO A 135 -2.97 -8.16 2.57
CA PRO A 135 -2.88 -6.77 2.96
C PRO A 135 -1.47 -6.42 3.44
N HIS A 136 -0.89 -5.37 2.88
CA HIS A 136 0.48 -4.98 3.20
C HIS A 136 0.71 -3.49 2.97
N CYS A 137 1.52 -2.89 3.83
CA CYS A 137 2.08 -1.56 3.63
C CYS A 137 3.55 -1.68 3.29
N THR A 138 3.91 -1.40 2.05
CA THR A 138 5.27 -1.58 1.55
C THR A 138 6.25 -0.63 2.25
N LEU A 139 7.33 -1.19 2.76
CA LEU A 139 8.46 -0.45 3.32
C LEU A 139 9.59 -0.30 2.30
N ALA A 140 9.89 -1.36 1.57
CA ALA A 140 10.93 -1.35 0.55
C ALA A 140 10.55 -2.28 -0.61
N GLU A 141 10.65 -1.77 -1.83
CA GLU A 141 10.65 -2.58 -3.05
C GLU A 141 12.07 -2.76 -3.55
N HIS A 142 12.30 -3.83 -4.29
CA HIS A 142 13.64 -4.15 -4.81
C HIS A 142 14.73 -4.12 -3.72
N LEU A 143 14.37 -4.47 -2.47
CA LEU A 143 15.36 -4.60 -1.41
C LEU A 143 16.32 -5.72 -1.77
N VAL A 144 17.61 -5.40 -1.85
CA VAL A 144 18.64 -6.39 -2.16
C VAL A 144 18.74 -7.40 -1.01
N LYS A 145 18.82 -8.68 -1.32
CA LYS A 145 18.85 -9.76 -0.30
C LYS A 145 19.94 -9.58 0.74
N GLY A 146 21.10 -9.02 0.35
CA GLY A 146 22.19 -8.72 1.25
C GLY A 146 21.86 -7.70 2.36
N ASP A 147 20.88 -6.82 2.09
CA ASP A 147 20.51 -5.74 3.01
C ASP A 147 19.31 -6.08 3.91
N ILE A 148 18.70 -7.28 3.77
CA ILE A 148 17.49 -7.66 4.52
C ILE A 148 17.71 -7.53 6.03
N SER A 149 18.83 -8.03 6.55
CA SER A 149 19.12 -7.97 7.99
C SER A 149 19.24 -6.53 8.50
N ALA A 150 19.93 -5.68 7.75
CA ALA A 150 20.08 -4.27 8.07
C ALA A 150 18.72 -3.55 8.02
N ALA A 151 17.90 -3.83 7.00
CA ALA A 151 16.57 -3.26 6.87
C ALA A 151 15.65 -3.66 8.04
N LEU A 152 15.66 -4.93 8.43
CA LEU A 152 14.88 -5.41 9.59
C LEU A 152 15.34 -4.73 10.90
N ASN A 153 16.63 -4.54 11.11
CA ASN A 153 17.13 -3.82 12.28
C ASN A 153 16.60 -2.38 12.30
N VAL A 154 16.63 -1.67 11.16
CA VAL A 154 16.04 -0.33 11.07
C VAL A 154 14.55 -0.33 11.41
N VAL A 155 13.79 -1.31 10.92
CA VAL A 155 12.35 -1.43 11.26
C VAL A 155 12.17 -1.58 12.77
N LEU A 156 12.92 -2.48 13.40
CA LEU A 156 12.85 -2.73 14.86
C LEU A 156 13.27 -1.52 15.68
N ASP A 157 14.25 -0.77 15.23
CA ASP A 157 14.74 0.43 15.92
C ASP A 157 13.78 1.62 15.81
N ARG A 158 13.05 1.73 14.67
CA ARG A 158 12.18 2.86 14.38
C ARG A 158 10.73 2.65 14.80
N LEU A 159 10.29 1.39 14.86
CA LEU A 159 8.90 1.06 15.19
C LEU A 159 8.84 0.29 16.51
N SER A 160 8.15 0.88 17.49
CA SER A 160 7.75 0.15 18.69
C SER A 160 6.49 -0.66 18.37
N ALA A 161 6.59 -1.98 18.28
CA ALA A 161 5.43 -2.84 18.01
C ALA A 161 4.53 -2.97 19.26
N PRO A 162 3.20 -3.00 19.08
CA PRO A 162 2.45 -2.83 17.84
C PRO A 162 2.35 -1.37 17.38
N VAL A 163 2.42 -1.15 16.06
CA VAL A 163 2.19 0.18 15.48
C VAL A 163 0.71 0.32 15.17
N THR A 164 0.07 1.34 15.73
CA THR A 164 -1.38 1.54 15.62
C THR A 164 -1.71 2.92 15.05
N GLY A 165 -2.80 3.01 14.35
CA GLY A 165 -3.37 4.24 13.81
C GLY A 165 -4.73 3.98 13.19
N SER A 166 -5.16 4.85 12.31
CA SER A 166 -6.43 4.73 11.61
C SER A 166 -6.24 4.89 10.10
N VAL A 167 -7.00 4.13 9.33
CA VAL A 167 -7.27 4.46 7.94
C VAL A 167 -8.24 5.64 7.95
N CYS A 168 -7.81 6.78 7.41
CA CYS A 168 -8.57 8.03 7.46
C CYS A 168 -8.94 8.57 6.09
N GLY A 169 -8.39 8.01 5.02
CA GLY A 169 -8.64 8.45 3.66
C GLY A 169 -8.42 7.38 2.62
N ILE A 170 -8.80 7.70 1.41
CA ILE A 170 -8.60 6.87 0.22
C ILE A 170 -8.12 7.77 -0.92
N ARG A 171 -7.21 7.28 -1.74
CA ARG A 171 -6.73 8.01 -2.91
C ARG A 171 -6.66 7.13 -4.14
N LEU A 172 -6.77 7.78 -5.28
CA LEU A 172 -6.61 7.23 -6.62
C LEU A 172 -5.35 7.82 -7.22
N ILE A 173 -4.44 6.97 -7.66
CA ILE A 173 -3.19 7.39 -8.27
C ILE A 173 -2.95 6.66 -9.58
N ASN A 174 -2.23 7.32 -10.48
CA ASN A 174 -1.54 6.67 -11.58
C ASN A 174 -0.05 6.57 -11.23
N PHE A 175 0.57 5.44 -11.53
CA PHE A 175 2.00 5.24 -11.24
C PHE A 175 2.68 4.41 -12.33
N GLY A 176 4.01 4.47 -12.35
CA GLY A 176 4.86 3.67 -13.23
C GLY A 176 6.21 4.34 -13.42
N ALA A 177 7.23 3.54 -13.74
CA ALA A 177 8.58 4.00 -14.11
C ALA A 177 9.24 5.01 -13.14
N GLY A 178 8.85 4.99 -11.87
CA GLY A 178 9.39 5.91 -10.86
C GLY A 178 8.59 7.21 -10.72
N GLU A 179 7.46 7.36 -11.40
CA GLU A 179 6.57 8.51 -11.32
C GLU A 179 5.24 8.14 -10.67
N LEU A 180 4.63 9.10 -9.99
CA LEU A 180 3.31 9.02 -9.39
C LEU A 180 2.53 10.31 -9.69
N ALA A 181 1.28 10.16 -10.10
CA ALA A 181 0.34 11.25 -10.24
C ALA A 181 -0.91 10.95 -9.41
N GLU A 182 -1.17 11.72 -8.36
CA GLU A 182 -2.42 11.65 -7.64
C GLU A 182 -3.53 12.25 -8.51
N LEU A 183 -4.58 11.46 -8.75
CA LEU A 183 -5.73 11.89 -9.52
C LEU A 183 -6.80 12.53 -8.63
N ILE A 184 -7.00 11.94 -7.44
CA ILE A 184 -7.98 12.40 -6.45
C ILE A 184 -7.70 11.74 -5.10
N SER A 185 -7.91 12.48 -4.02
CA SER A 185 -7.89 12.00 -2.65
C SER A 185 -9.18 12.40 -1.93
N GLN A 186 -9.70 11.54 -1.08
CA GLN A 186 -10.91 11.76 -0.31
C GLN A 186 -10.72 11.35 1.15
N PRO A 187 -11.05 12.21 2.12
CA PRO A 187 -11.17 11.77 3.50
C PRO A 187 -12.34 10.80 3.64
N LEU A 188 -12.20 9.79 4.48
CA LEU A 188 -13.29 8.90 4.84
C LEU A 188 -14.15 9.50 5.94
N ALA A 189 -15.46 9.25 5.89
CA ALA A 189 -16.36 9.65 6.95
C ALA A 189 -15.99 8.95 8.28
N VAL A 190 -16.16 9.65 9.38
CA VAL A 190 -16.02 9.03 10.71
C VAL A 190 -17.16 8.03 10.91
N ALA A 191 -16.83 6.82 11.37
CA ALA A 191 -17.85 5.84 11.68
C ALA A 191 -18.79 6.39 12.79
N PRO A 192 -20.12 6.16 12.69
CA PRO A 192 -21.02 6.55 13.76
C PRO A 192 -20.59 5.88 15.07
N ALA A 193 -20.72 6.61 16.18
CA ALA A 193 -20.48 6.04 17.50
C ALA A 193 -21.46 4.88 17.73
N SER A 194 -20.93 3.71 18.06
CA SER A 194 -21.69 2.49 18.40
C SER A 194 -22.26 2.56 19.81
#